data_e6e59738584baa769ed3ca32a502cae7
#
_entry.id   e6e59738584baa769ed3ca32a502cae7
#
_cell.length_a   1.000
_cell.length_b   1.000
_cell.length_c   1.000
_cell.angle_alpha   90.00
_cell.angle_beta   90.00
_cell.angle_gamma   90.00
#
_symmetry.space_group_name_H-M   'P 1'
#
loop_
_entity.id
_entity.type
_entity.pdbx_description
1 polymer ?
#
loop_
_entity_poly.entity_id
_entity_poly.type
_entity_poly.pdbx_seq_one_letter_code
_entity_poly.pdbx_strand_id
1 'polypeptide(L)'
;RQALPTAWVPGSKPIRFTEYGCAAIDKGTNEPNKFLDPRSSESALPRFSNGRRDDVVQMQYYRAVAEHWADPARNPVSPLYGGPMLDMGRAHAWAWDARPFPAFPGNADLWRDAGNYGRGHWLTGRSTNQALGQVLAEICDRSGVQGVDTREVYGVVRGFLAEGVGTARASVQPLMLAYGFEAVERGGVLAFRMRGAGAATVLDPERLAVGGAPDGDIETARVPEAEMAGKVRLSYIEAEGDFAQRQAEAVMPDEQVFGVSQTDLPLMLTRAEAQGTTERWLAEARVARDTARFGLPPSAARLGVGDVVALGGARWRIDRVEQGEAAEVEAVRIERSVYQASDSAEGRAVPAAFVPPVPVEPVFLDLPLMTGDEVPHAPHLAVAASPWPGQVGVWDAAGGDGFALNTLIAAPSIVGVTETALAKAPPGLWDRGAPLRVRLSAGALSSSGDPALLNGANLLAIGDGSTDRWELL
;
A
#
# COMPACT_ATOMS: atom_id res chain seq x y z
N ARG A 1 -24.21 44.59 18.88
CA ARG A 1 -24.84 44.26 20.18
C ARG A 1 -26.31 43.92 19.92
N GLN A 2 -26.77 42.77 20.40
CA GLN A 2 -28.18 42.39 20.29
C GLN A 2 -29.00 43.24 21.29
N ALA A 3 -30.01 43.93 20.77
CA ALA A 3 -30.80 44.86 21.58
C ALA A 3 -31.92 44.18 22.38
N LEU A 4 -32.34 42.96 22.00
CA LEU A 4 -33.40 42.20 22.63
C LEU A 4 -33.00 40.75 22.88
N PRO A 5 -33.49 40.07 23.93
CA PRO A 5 -33.30 38.65 24.18
C PRO A 5 -33.81 37.81 22.98
N THR A 6 -33.09 36.75 22.64
CA THR A 6 -33.59 35.78 21.68
C THR A 6 -34.58 34.81 22.33
N ALA A 7 -35.38 34.12 21.52
CA ALA A 7 -36.22 33.01 21.95
C ALA A 7 -35.42 31.73 22.29
N TRP A 8 -34.10 31.78 22.19
CA TRP A 8 -33.25 30.62 22.48
C TRP A 8 -33.17 30.36 23.98
N VAL A 9 -33.45 29.12 24.36
CA VAL A 9 -33.37 28.65 25.75
C VAL A 9 -32.13 27.75 25.87
N PRO A 10 -31.18 28.05 26.79
CA PRO A 10 -30.01 27.20 27.00
C PRO A 10 -30.42 25.77 27.37
N GLY A 11 -29.72 24.78 26.77
CA GLY A 11 -29.98 23.37 27.05
C GLY A 11 -31.28 22.79 26.48
N SER A 12 -32.05 23.56 25.67
CA SER A 12 -33.32 23.08 25.08
C SER A 12 -33.14 22.21 23.83
N LYS A 13 -31.96 22.23 23.20
CA LYS A 13 -31.65 21.50 21.98
C LYS A 13 -30.21 20.99 22.01
N PRO A 14 -29.93 19.80 21.43
CA PRO A 14 -28.55 19.32 21.31
C PRO A 14 -27.75 20.24 20.42
N ILE A 15 -26.49 20.43 20.78
CA ILE A 15 -25.48 21.10 19.98
C ILE A 15 -24.88 20.05 19.01
N ARG A 16 -24.61 20.42 17.79
CA ARG A 16 -24.01 19.56 16.78
C ARG A 16 -22.85 20.28 16.11
N PHE A 17 -21.78 19.56 15.91
CA PHE A 17 -20.72 20.03 15.02
C PHE A 17 -21.13 19.73 13.57
N THR A 18 -21.56 20.75 12.86
CA THR A 18 -21.86 20.62 11.42
C THR A 18 -20.61 20.40 10.60
N GLU A 19 -19.47 20.86 11.10
CA GLU A 19 -18.14 20.57 10.59
C GLU A 19 -17.10 20.74 11.72
N TYR A 20 -16.10 19.87 11.73
CA TYR A 20 -14.91 20.02 12.56
C TYR A 20 -13.76 19.25 11.94
N GLY A 21 -12.53 19.72 12.11
CA GLY A 21 -11.34 19.09 11.52
C GLY A 21 -10.13 19.99 11.57
N CYS A 22 -9.04 19.50 11.03
CA CYS A 22 -7.83 20.27 10.76
C CYS A 22 -7.16 19.75 9.48
N ALA A 23 -6.28 20.54 8.90
CA ALA A 23 -5.47 20.08 7.77
C ALA A 23 -4.56 18.92 8.19
N ALA A 24 -4.38 17.93 7.30
CA ALA A 24 -3.46 16.80 7.49
C ALA A 24 -2.00 17.23 7.23
N ILE A 25 -1.52 18.17 8.03
CA ILE A 25 -0.24 18.86 7.88
C ILE A 25 0.45 18.99 9.24
N ASP A 26 1.77 19.05 9.25
CA ASP A 26 2.55 19.28 10.47
C ASP A 26 1.93 20.39 11.33
N LYS A 27 1.66 20.06 12.59
CA LYS A 27 1.03 20.97 13.57
C LYS A 27 -0.33 21.54 13.14
N GLY A 28 -1.08 20.82 12.29
CA GLY A 28 -2.41 21.23 11.84
C GLY A 28 -3.37 21.54 12.99
N THR A 29 -3.17 20.92 14.15
CA THR A 29 -3.95 21.14 15.38
C THR A 29 -3.69 22.46 16.09
N ASN A 30 -2.59 23.18 15.78
CA ASN A 30 -2.29 24.47 16.42
C ASN A 30 -3.28 25.56 16.02
N GLU A 31 -3.73 25.53 14.78
CA GLU A 31 -4.75 26.42 14.22
C GLU A 31 -5.61 25.59 13.24
N PRO A 32 -6.59 24.83 13.76
CA PRO A 32 -7.34 23.86 12.96
C PRO A 32 -8.07 24.45 11.75
N ASN A 33 -8.40 25.74 11.80
CA ASN A 33 -9.05 26.47 10.73
C ASN A 33 -8.08 27.06 9.68
N LYS A 34 -6.77 26.88 9.85
CA LYS A 34 -5.76 27.38 8.90
C LYS A 34 -5.37 26.28 7.91
N PHE A 35 -5.38 26.63 6.64
CA PHE A 35 -4.97 25.77 5.53
C PHE A 35 -4.59 26.61 4.31
N LEU A 36 -3.91 25.99 3.37
CA LEU A 36 -3.57 26.64 2.11
C LEU A 36 -4.76 26.54 1.14
N ASP A 37 -5.36 27.65 0.81
CA ASP A 37 -6.40 27.76 -0.20
C ASP A 37 -6.06 28.87 -1.19
N PRO A 38 -5.83 28.57 -2.48
CA PRO A 38 -5.45 29.57 -3.48
C PRO A 38 -6.54 30.64 -3.73
N ARG A 39 -7.75 30.45 -3.18
CA ARG A 39 -8.88 31.39 -3.30
C ARG A 39 -9.14 32.19 -2.04
N SER A 40 -8.51 31.86 -0.94
CA SER A 40 -8.74 32.52 0.35
C SER A 40 -7.70 33.60 0.64
N SER A 41 -8.15 34.77 1.04
CA SER A 41 -7.26 35.83 1.57
C SER A 41 -6.64 35.44 2.93
N GLU A 42 -7.20 34.44 3.63
CA GLU A 42 -6.71 33.93 4.89
C GLU A 42 -5.84 32.68 4.75
N SER A 43 -5.45 32.34 3.48
CA SER A 43 -4.59 31.21 3.18
C SER A 43 -3.27 31.30 3.94
N ALA A 44 -3.04 30.38 4.87
CA ALA A 44 -1.83 30.33 5.68
C ALA A 44 -1.57 28.91 6.19
N LEU A 45 -0.32 28.65 6.56
CA LEU A 45 0.02 27.46 7.33
C LEU A 45 -0.36 27.65 8.80
N PRO A 46 -0.73 26.60 9.53
CA PRO A 46 -0.87 26.62 10.96
C PRO A 46 0.42 27.11 11.63
N ARG A 47 0.28 27.75 12.78
CA ARG A 47 1.41 28.31 13.52
C ARG A 47 2.50 27.26 13.80
N PHE A 48 3.73 27.60 13.44
CA PHE A 48 4.93 26.75 13.52
C PHE A 48 4.92 25.51 12.60
N SER A 49 3.96 25.37 11.71
CA SER A 49 3.94 24.29 10.73
C SER A 49 5.06 24.45 9.69
N ASN A 50 5.71 23.35 9.34
CA ASN A 50 6.69 23.32 8.24
C ASN A 50 6.05 23.03 6.86
N GLY A 51 4.73 22.85 6.81
CA GLY A 51 3.98 22.57 5.58
C GLY A 51 4.08 21.14 5.06
N ARG A 52 4.71 20.22 5.80
CA ARG A 52 4.76 18.81 5.43
C ARG A 52 3.48 18.11 5.79
N ARG A 53 3.13 17.11 5.01
CA ARG A 53 1.98 16.25 5.25
C ARG A 53 2.12 15.47 6.55
N ASP A 54 1.05 15.42 7.34
CA ASP A 54 0.94 14.64 8.57
C ASP A 54 -0.51 14.15 8.78
N ASP A 55 -0.83 13.01 8.20
CA ASP A 55 -2.16 12.42 8.32
C ASP A 55 -2.43 11.91 9.75
N VAL A 56 -1.37 11.58 10.50
CA VAL A 56 -1.50 11.11 11.89
C VAL A 56 -1.99 12.22 12.81
N VAL A 57 -1.47 13.44 12.66
CA VAL A 57 -1.96 14.61 13.41
C VAL A 57 -3.45 14.83 13.19
N GLN A 58 -3.93 14.72 11.94
CA GLN A 58 -5.35 14.85 11.63
C GLN A 58 -6.19 13.76 12.32
N MET A 59 -5.77 12.50 12.25
CA MET A 59 -6.47 11.40 12.92
C MET A 59 -6.49 11.56 14.43
N GLN A 60 -5.39 11.98 15.03
CA GLN A 60 -5.32 12.24 16.47
C GLN A 60 -6.22 13.40 16.90
N TYR A 61 -6.41 14.41 16.04
CA TYR A 61 -7.38 15.49 16.29
C TYR A 61 -8.80 14.93 16.39
N TYR A 62 -9.25 14.14 15.39
CA TYR A 62 -10.59 13.54 15.42
C TYR A 62 -10.78 12.65 16.65
N ARG A 63 -9.79 11.83 16.96
CA ARG A 63 -9.81 10.96 18.11
C ARG A 63 -9.93 11.75 19.43
N ALA A 64 -9.08 12.76 19.61
CA ALA A 64 -9.09 13.59 20.81
C ALA A 64 -10.44 14.28 21.02
N VAL A 65 -11.06 14.79 19.95
CA VAL A 65 -12.39 15.41 20.03
C VAL A 65 -13.46 14.38 20.40
N ALA A 66 -13.44 13.21 19.77
CA ALA A 66 -14.40 12.14 20.04
C ALA A 66 -14.29 11.63 21.48
N GLU A 67 -13.07 11.33 21.94
CA GLU A 67 -12.81 10.86 23.32
C GLU A 67 -13.17 11.92 24.37
N HIS A 68 -12.88 13.20 24.09
CA HIS A 68 -13.22 14.29 24.98
C HIS A 68 -14.73 14.39 25.27
N TRP A 69 -15.51 14.32 24.19
CA TRP A 69 -16.97 14.49 24.32
C TRP A 69 -17.73 13.19 24.62
N ALA A 70 -17.06 12.04 24.54
CA ALA A 70 -17.60 10.77 25.04
C ALA A 70 -17.66 10.70 26.57
N ASP A 71 -16.86 11.52 27.25
CA ASP A 71 -16.84 11.59 28.72
C ASP A 71 -18.12 12.31 29.24
N PRO A 72 -19.00 11.63 30.00
CA PRO A 72 -20.22 12.24 30.56
C PRO A 72 -19.96 13.45 31.48
N ALA A 73 -18.78 13.52 32.08
CA ALA A 73 -18.40 14.65 32.92
C ALA A 73 -18.19 15.94 32.12
N ARG A 74 -17.80 15.79 30.81
CA ARG A 74 -17.56 16.89 29.88
C ARG A 74 -18.75 17.17 28.97
N ASN A 75 -19.62 16.17 28.80
CA ASN A 75 -20.81 16.24 27.96
C ASN A 75 -22.06 15.86 28.76
N PRO A 76 -22.49 16.75 29.67
CA PRO A 76 -23.60 16.46 30.59
C PRO A 76 -24.93 16.30 29.85
N VAL A 77 -25.82 15.55 30.45
CA VAL A 77 -27.18 15.35 29.93
C VAL A 77 -28.03 16.60 30.22
N SER A 78 -28.71 17.08 29.20
CA SER A 78 -29.70 18.19 29.37
C SER A 78 -30.92 17.71 30.16
N PRO A 79 -31.32 18.43 31.22
CA PRO A 79 -32.56 18.12 31.94
C PRO A 79 -33.83 18.41 31.12
N LEU A 80 -33.72 19.14 30.01
CA LEU A 80 -34.89 19.55 29.23
C LEU A 80 -35.27 18.51 28.14
N TYR A 81 -34.30 17.84 27.53
CA TYR A 81 -34.59 16.83 26.51
C TYR A 81 -33.99 15.45 26.78
N GLY A 82 -33.30 15.27 27.91
CA GLY A 82 -32.83 13.96 28.38
C GLY A 82 -31.67 13.35 27.58
N GLY A 83 -31.02 14.12 26.71
CA GLY A 83 -29.88 13.70 25.90
C GLY A 83 -28.60 14.51 26.19
N PRO A 84 -27.42 14.06 25.67
CA PRO A 84 -26.16 14.79 25.88
C PRO A 84 -26.24 16.19 25.26
N MET A 85 -25.58 17.16 25.88
CA MET A 85 -25.55 18.54 25.40
C MET A 85 -24.95 18.66 24.02
N LEU A 86 -23.88 17.89 23.72
CA LEU A 86 -23.27 17.76 22.41
C LEU A 86 -23.61 16.38 21.84
N ASP A 87 -24.27 16.35 20.70
CA ASP A 87 -24.65 15.14 19.98
C ASP A 87 -23.50 14.70 19.04
N MET A 88 -22.53 13.92 19.56
CA MET A 88 -21.40 13.40 18.80
C MET A 88 -21.82 12.38 17.72
N GLY A 89 -22.97 11.74 17.85
CA GLY A 89 -23.49 10.85 16.80
C GLY A 89 -23.88 11.61 15.51
N ARG A 90 -23.93 12.94 15.58
CA ARG A 90 -24.21 13.85 14.46
C ARG A 90 -23.16 14.94 14.33
N ALA A 91 -21.92 14.63 14.67
CA ALA A 91 -20.77 15.45 14.39
C ALA A 91 -20.18 15.05 13.02
N HIS A 92 -19.87 16.03 12.19
CA HIS A 92 -19.42 15.81 10.82
C HIS A 92 -17.98 16.27 10.65
N ALA A 93 -17.11 15.34 10.27
CA ALA A 93 -15.71 15.65 9.99
C ALA A 93 -15.56 16.44 8.68
N TRP A 94 -14.78 17.51 8.71
CA TRP A 94 -14.40 18.28 7.53
C TRP A 94 -13.00 17.84 7.06
N ALA A 95 -12.83 17.27 5.86
CA ALA A 95 -13.90 16.78 5.01
C ALA A 95 -13.42 15.57 4.25
N TRP A 96 -14.34 14.74 3.79
CA TRP A 96 -14.05 13.70 2.82
C TRP A 96 -13.90 14.30 1.42
N ASP A 97 -12.79 14.01 0.76
CA ASP A 97 -12.61 14.34 -0.65
C ASP A 97 -13.19 13.23 -1.53
N ALA A 98 -14.36 13.49 -2.10
CA ALA A 98 -15.05 12.55 -2.98
C ALA A 98 -14.58 12.65 -4.45
N ARG A 99 -13.61 13.50 -4.74
CA ARG A 99 -13.07 13.62 -6.10
C ARG A 99 -12.30 12.36 -6.49
N PRO A 100 -12.53 11.80 -7.68
CA PRO A 100 -11.98 10.50 -8.03
C PRO A 100 -10.48 10.57 -8.33
N PHE A 101 -9.70 9.73 -7.64
CA PHE A 101 -8.30 9.50 -8.01
C PHE A 101 -8.24 8.58 -9.25
N PRO A 102 -7.32 8.79 -10.23
CA PRO A 102 -6.28 9.83 -10.28
C PRO A 102 -6.71 11.15 -10.96
N ALA A 103 -7.97 11.28 -11.38
CA ALA A 103 -8.45 12.51 -12.00
C ALA A 103 -8.20 13.71 -11.08
N PHE A 104 -8.52 13.60 -9.81
CA PHE A 104 -7.98 14.46 -8.78
C PHE A 104 -6.83 13.72 -8.07
N PRO A 105 -5.64 14.30 -7.88
CA PRO A 105 -5.22 15.67 -8.19
C PRO A 105 -4.64 15.88 -9.60
N GLY A 106 -4.65 14.86 -10.46
CA GLY A 106 -3.94 14.87 -11.75
C GLY A 106 -4.43 15.96 -12.73
N ASN A 107 -5.73 16.26 -12.73
CA ASN A 107 -6.29 17.31 -13.59
C ASN A 107 -6.28 18.68 -12.87
N ALA A 108 -5.10 19.30 -12.81
CA ALA A 108 -4.90 20.58 -12.14
C ALA A 108 -5.61 21.75 -12.84
N ASP A 109 -5.96 21.63 -14.11
CA ASP A 109 -6.72 22.65 -14.85
C ASP A 109 -8.16 22.74 -14.33
N LEU A 110 -8.73 21.61 -13.94
CA LEU A 110 -10.06 21.56 -13.35
C LEU A 110 -10.08 21.96 -11.87
N TRP A 111 -9.07 21.49 -11.09
CA TRP A 111 -8.99 21.71 -9.65
C TRP A 111 -7.76 22.53 -9.26
N ARG A 112 -7.96 23.81 -8.98
CA ARG A 112 -6.86 24.74 -8.64
C ARG A 112 -6.12 24.39 -7.36
N ASP A 113 -6.75 23.65 -6.45
CA ASP A 113 -6.18 23.18 -5.20
C ASP A 113 -5.44 21.82 -5.32
N ALA A 114 -5.33 21.27 -6.52
CA ALA A 114 -4.65 20.00 -6.78
C ALA A 114 -3.22 19.94 -6.20
N GLY A 115 -2.48 21.06 -6.24
CA GLY A 115 -1.14 21.18 -5.65
C GLY A 115 -1.08 21.02 -4.12
N ASN A 116 -2.21 21.13 -3.41
CA ASN A 116 -2.30 20.95 -1.98
C ASN A 116 -2.43 19.47 -1.57
N TYR A 117 -2.80 18.60 -2.51
CA TYR A 117 -2.96 17.17 -2.23
C TYR A 117 -1.70 16.52 -1.62
N GLY A 118 -0.54 16.81 -2.17
CA GLY A 118 0.74 16.32 -1.66
C GLY A 118 1.21 17.01 -0.37
N ARG A 119 0.51 18.05 0.08
CA ARG A 119 0.83 18.79 1.32
C ARG A 119 -0.11 18.45 2.47
N GLY A 120 -0.98 17.47 2.31
CA GLY A 120 -1.96 17.13 3.34
C GLY A 120 -3.09 18.13 3.45
N HIS A 121 -3.61 18.60 2.32
CA HIS A 121 -4.87 19.34 2.30
C HIS A 121 -5.93 18.57 3.08
N TRP A 122 -6.78 19.24 3.83
CA TRP A 122 -7.76 18.55 4.67
C TRP A 122 -8.85 17.78 3.93
N LEU A 123 -9.00 17.99 2.68
CA LEU A 123 -9.81 17.12 1.82
C LEU A 123 -9.03 15.83 1.51
N THR A 124 -8.74 15.04 2.51
CA THR A 124 -8.00 13.79 2.30
C THR A 124 -8.90 12.60 2.57
N GLY A 125 -9.14 11.77 1.58
CA GLY A 125 -9.64 10.42 1.80
C GLY A 125 -8.57 9.50 2.42
N ARG A 126 -7.44 10.05 2.90
CA ARG A 126 -6.27 9.32 3.41
C ARG A 126 -6.09 9.41 4.92
N SER A 127 -7.05 9.92 5.66
CA SER A 127 -7.03 9.96 7.12
C SER A 127 -7.12 8.57 7.77
N THR A 128 -6.60 7.54 7.09
CA THR A 128 -6.61 6.14 7.53
C THR A 128 -5.32 5.71 8.23
N ASN A 129 -4.29 6.57 8.27
CA ASN A 129 -3.05 6.26 8.97
C ASN A 129 -3.32 6.02 10.46
N GLN A 130 -2.93 4.85 10.95
CA GLN A 130 -3.14 4.43 12.33
C GLN A 130 -1.82 4.12 13.02
N ALA A 131 -1.80 4.30 14.34
CA ALA A 131 -0.69 3.79 15.13
C ALA A 131 -0.66 2.25 15.08
N LEU A 132 0.52 1.66 14.94
CA LEU A 132 0.70 0.21 14.88
C LEU A 132 0.01 -0.52 16.03
N GLY A 133 0.17 -0.01 17.26
CA GLY A 133 -0.47 -0.61 18.45
C GLY A 133 -2.00 -0.69 18.36
N GLN A 134 -2.64 0.27 17.71
CA GLN A 134 -4.10 0.26 17.49
C GLN A 134 -4.52 -0.77 16.46
N VAL A 135 -3.77 -0.91 15.37
CA VAL A 135 -4.02 -1.92 14.35
C VAL A 135 -3.89 -3.33 14.94
N LEU A 136 -2.85 -3.56 15.77
CA LEU A 136 -2.66 -4.84 16.45
C LEU A 136 -3.78 -5.13 17.45
N ALA A 137 -4.19 -4.15 18.22
CA ALA A 137 -5.31 -4.28 19.17
C ALA A 137 -6.62 -4.64 18.43
N GLU A 138 -6.90 -3.99 17.30
CA GLU A 138 -8.08 -4.29 16.48
C GLU A 138 -8.04 -5.69 15.86
N ILE A 139 -6.90 -6.12 15.33
CA ILE A 139 -6.74 -7.48 14.80
C ILE A 139 -7.02 -8.52 15.89
N CYS A 140 -6.48 -8.30 17.09
CA CYS A 140 -6.70 -9.19 18.24
C CYS A 140 -8.16 -9.20 18.68
N ASP A 141 -8.79 -8.04 18.81
CA ASP A 141 -10.19 -7.90 19.20
C ASP A 141 -11.12 -8.62 18.21
N ARG A 142 -10.96 -8.39 16.90
CA ARG A 142 -11.71 -9.07 15.86
C ARG A 142 -11.53 -10.61 15.88
N SER A 143 -10.41 -11.07 16.41
CA SER A 143 -10.09 -12.51 16.55
C SER A 143 -10.48 -13.08 17.92
N GLY A 144 -11.11 -12.29 18.79
CA GLY A 144 -11.55 -12.69 20.13
C GLY A 144 -10.40 -12.84 21.14
N VAL A 145 -9.20 -12.32 20.84
CA VAL A 145 -8.04 -12.38 21.75
C VAL A 145 -8.16 -11.26 22.78
N GLN A 146 -8.22 -11.65 24.05
CA GLN A 146 -8.30 -10.76 25.21
C GLN A 146 -6.91 -10.61 25.86
N GLY A 147 -6.72 -9.55 26.67
CA GLY A 147 -5.47 -9.34 27.41
C GLY A 147 -4.29 -9.00 26.49
N VAL A 148 -4.45 -7.96 25.67
CA VAL A 148 -3.43 -7.50 24.71
C VAL A 148 -2.70 -6.28 25.23
N ASP A 149 -1.35 -6.28 25.15
CA ASP A 149 -0.49 -5.16 25.50
C ASP A 149 0.31 -4.68 24.28
N THR A 150 0.00 -3.46 23.81
CA THR A 150 0.65 -2.83 22.64
C THR A 150 1.50 -1.62 23.01
N ARG A 151 1.80 -1.37 24.30
CA ARG A 151 2.51 -0.17 24.77
C ARG A 151 3.97 -0.08 24.32
N GLU A 152 4.59 -1.22 24.02
CA GLU A 152 5.99 -1.30 23.62
C GLU A 152 6.19 -1.42 22.10
N VAL A 153 5.15 -1.13 21.31
CA VAL A 153 5.26 -1.05 19.84
C VAL A 153 4.94 0.35 19.33
N TYR A 154 5.67 0.77 18.31
CA TYR A 154 5.49 2.05 17.65
C TYR A 154 5.68 1.92 16.13
N GLY A 155 5.03 2.78 15.41
CA GLY A 155 5.01 2.83 13.95
C GLY A 155 3.69 3.40 13.45
N VAL A 156 3.68 3.79 12.19
CA VAL A 156 2.49 4.29 11.49
C VAL A 156 2.13 3.30 10.39
N VAL A 157 0.93 2.72 10.48
CA VAL A 157 0.36 1.88 9.43
C VAL A 157 -0.43 2.78 8.50
N ARG A 158 0.05 2.95 7.27
CA ARG A 158 -0.58 3.81 6.25
C ARG A 158 -1.76 3.13 5.56
N GLY A 159 -1.70 1.83 5.44
CA GLY A 159 -2.75 0.97 4.93
C GLY A 159 -2.35 -0.48 5.08
N PHE A 160 -3.30 -1.31 5.45
CA PHE A 160 -3.15 -2.74 5.62
C PHE A 160 -4.37 -3.45 5.03
N LEU A 161 -4.13 -4.43 4.17
CA LEU A 161 -5.17 -5.24 3.55
C LEU A 161 -5.25 -6.61 4.22
N ALA A 162 -6.38 -6.93 4.83
CA ALA A 162 -6.69 -8.29 5.25
C ALA A 162 -7.42 -9.00 4.08
N GLU A 163 -6.72 -9.87 3.37
CA GLU A 163 -7.20 -10.49 2.12
C GLU A 163 -8.27 -11.57 2.32
N GLY A 164 -8.59 -11.91 3.55
CA GLY A 164 -9.60 -12.94 3.81
C GLY A 164 -9.79 -13.25 5.28
N VAL A 165 -10.65 -14.22 5.54
CA VAL A 165 -10.87 -14.76 6.88
C VAL A 165 -9.69 -15.68 7.23
N GLY A 166 -8.85 -15.23 8.15
CA GLY A 166 -7.66 -15.95 8.58
C GLY A 166 -7.48 -15.88 10.10
N THR A 167 -6.41 -16.47 10.59
CA THR A 167 -6.03 -16.38 12.00
C THR A 167 -5.42 -15.00 12.28
N ALA A 168 -5.56 -14.50 13.52
CA ALA A 168 -4.88 -13.28 13.95
C ALA A 168 -3.37 -13.33 13.67
N ARG A 169 -2.75 -14.48 13.87
CA ARG A 169 -1.34 -14.72 13.58
C ARG A 169 -0.97 -14.41 12.12
N ALA A 170 -1.78 -14.89 11.18
CA ALA A 170 -1.54 -14.66 9.75
C ALA A 170 -1.61 -13.16 9.40
N SER A 171 -2.52 -12.42 10.03
CA SER A 171 -2.65 -10.96 9.85
C SER A 171 -1.52 -10.17 10.54
N VAL A 172 -1.00 -10.67 11.65
CA VAL A 172 0.07 -9.99 12.41
C VAL A 172 1.45 -10.23 11.77
N GLN A 173 1.70 -11.37 11.15
CA GLN A 173 3.01 -11.73 10.58
C GLN A 173 3.57 -10.69 9.58
N PRO A 174 2.82 -10.17 8.59
CA PRO A 174 3.31 -9.13 7.70
C PRO A 174 3.70 -7.85 8.45
N LEU A 175 2.95 -7.50 9.49
CA LEU A 175 3.26 -6.35 10.35
C LEU A 175 4.53 -6.58 11.18
N MET A 176 4.74 -7.80 11.70
CA MET A 176 5.97 -8.17 12.42
C MET A 176 7.21 -7.99 11.53
N LEU A 177 7.12 -8.42 10.27
CA LEU A 177 8.19 -8.23 9.30
C LEU A 177 8.41 -6.74 9.00
N ALA A 178 7.34 -6.00 8.71
CA ALA A 178 7.42 -4.61 8.30
C ALA A 178 7.93 -3.68 9.41
N TYR A 179 7.55 -3.92 10.66
CA TYR A 179 7.85 -3.02 11.78
C TYR A 179 8.89 -3.57 12.75
N GLY A 180 9.29 -4.85 12.66
CA GLY A 180 10.35 -5.42 13.47
C GLY A 180 9.99 -5.58 14.95
N PHE A 181 8.86 -6.19 15.25
CA PHE A 181 8.41 -6.50 16.61
C PHE A 181 8.17 -7.99 16.82
N GLU A 182 7.99 -8.41 18.06
CA GLU A 182 7.60 -9.76 18.47
C GLU A 182 6.28 -9.76 19.21
N ALA A 183 5.57 -10.88 19.11
CA ALA A 183 4.38 -11.18 19.89
C ALA A 183 4.73 -12.26 20.93
N VAL A 184 4.63 -11.92 22.19
CA VAL A 184 5.02 -12.80 23.31
C VAL A 184 3.86 -12.95 24.28
N GLU A 185 3.46 -14.19 24.56
CA GLU A 185 2.49 -14.48 25.61
C GLU A 185 3.22 -14.66 26.95
N ARG A 186 2.79 -13.90 27.96
CA ARG A 186 3.34 -13.98 29.31
C ARG A 186 2.28 -13.65 30.35
N GLY A 187 2.05 -14.60 31.27
CA GLY A 187 1.08 -14.38 32.34
C GLY A 187 -0.36 -14.16 31.85
N GLY A 188 -0.76 -14.79 30.74
CA GLY A 188 -2.08 -14.64 30.13
C GLY A 188 -2.29 -13.34 29.35
N VAL A 189 -1.22 -12.57 29.11
CA VAL A 189 -1.23 -11.33 28.33
C VAL A 189 -0.40 -11.54 27.05
N LEU A 190 -0.97 -11.24 25.89
CA LEU A 190 -0.25 -11.16 24.63
C LEU A 190 0.38 -9.79 24.50
N ALA A 191 1.69 -9.69 24.75
CA ALA A 191 2.45 -8.46 24.66
C ALA A 191 3.17 -8.35 23.32
N PHE A 192 3.07 -7.20 22.67
CA PHE A 192 3.81 -6.85 21.46
C PHE A 192 4.98 -5.93 21.81
N ARG A 193 6.20 -6.30 21.37
CA ARG A 193 7.44 -5.61 21.74
C ARG A 193 8.34 -5.40 20.55
N MET A 194 8.91 -4.19 20.42
CA MET A 194 9.89 -3.92 19.36
C MET A 194 11.16 -4.75 19.56
N ARG A 195 11.65 -5.37 18.49
CA ARG A 195 12.96 -6.05 18.48
C ARG A 195 14.06 -5.06 18.80
N GLY A 196 15.04 -5.48 19.56
CA GLY A 196 16.22 -4.66 19.89
C GLY A 196 16.01 -3.53 20.90
N ALA A 197 14.78 -3.21 21.31
CA ALA A 197 14.50 -2.12 22.25
C ALA A 197 14.85 -2.46 23.71
N GLY A 198 14.82 -3.75 24.10
CA GLY A 198 15.03 -4.21 25.46
C GLY A 198 16.47 -4.04 25.97
N ALA A 199 16.62 -3.73 27.26
CA ALA A 199 17.88 -3.89 27.95
C ALA A 199 18.25 -5.39 28.03
N ALA A 200 19.49 -5.76 27.69
CA ALA A 200 19.92 -7.14 27.85
C ALA A 200 20.18 -7.44 29.33
N THR A 201 19.64 -8.56 29.80
CA THR A 201 20.08 -9.11 31.10
C THR A 201 21.44 -9.75 30.92
N VAL A 202 22.42 -9.31 31.69
CA VAL A 202 23.77 -9.89 31.66
C VAL A 202 23.73 -11.22 32.39
N LEU A 203 24.13 -12.29 31.72
CA LEU A 203 24.35 -13.61 32.30
C LEU A 203 25.82 -13.86 32.45
N ASP A 204 26.21 -14.42 33.60
CA ASP A 204 27.57 -14.86 33.88
C ASP A 204 27.77 -16.26 33.29
N PRO A 205 28.73 -16.46 32.37
CA PRO A 205 28.98 -17.78 31.78
C PRO A 205 29.31 -18.86 32.82
N GLU A 206 29.99 -18.50 33.93
CA GLU A 206 30.36 -19.43 35.00
C GLU A 206 29.16 -19.88 35.88
N ARG A 207 28.00 -19.26 35.69
CA ARG A 207 26.79 -19.50 36.50
C ARG A 207 25.61 -20.05 35.68
N LEU A 208 25.87 -20.56 34.49
CA LEU A 208 24.86 -21.26 33.70
C LEU A 208 24.41 -22.54 34.41
N ALA A 209 23.19 -22.96 34.18
CA ALA A 209 22.66 -24.15 34.78
C ALA A 209 23.33 -25.43 34.23
N VAL A 210 23.62 -26.35 35.11
CA VAL A 210 24.17 -27.68 34.84
C VAL A 210 23.05 -28.70 35.00
N GLY A 211 23.03 -29.75 34.20
CA GLY A 211 22.03 -30.81 34.30
C GLY A 211 21.14 -30.97 33.05
N GLY A 212 21.58 -30.49 31.93
CA GLY A 212 21.01 -30.67 30.59
C GLY A 212 22.12 -30.61 29.53
N ALA A 213 21.73 -30.66 28.27
CA ALA A 213 22.67 -30.34 27.19
C ALA A 213 22.40 -28.89 26.69
N PRO A 214 23.35 -27.96 26.68
CA PRO A 214 24.78 -28.10 27.04
C PRO A 214 25.04 -27.99 28.56
N ASP A 215 25.85 -28.84 29.08
CA ASP A 215 26.11 -29.00 30.52
C ASP A 215 26.97 -27.85 31.09
N GLY A 216 26.32 -26.77 31.48
CA GLY A 216 26.94 -25.58 32.07
C GLY A 216 27.66 -24.64 31.09
N ASP A 217 27.71 -24.97 29.81
CA ASP A 217 28.34 -24.17 28.76
C ASP A 217 27.34 -23.51 27.80
N ILE A 218 27.84 -22.59 26.99
CA ILE A 218 27.12 -22.07 25.85
C ILE A 218 27.53 -22.82 24.58
N GLU A 219 26.58 -23.51 23.96
CA GLU A 219 26.75 -24.12 22.65
C GLU A 219 26.33 -23.12 21.57
N THR A 220 27.22 -22.83 20.63
CA THR A 220 26.90 -21.91 19.52
C THR A 220 26.97 -22.62 18.18
N ALA A 221 26.05 -22.35 17.32
CA ALA A 221 26.01 -22.84 15.95
C ALA A 221 25.91 -21.65 14.97
N ARG A 222 26.48 -21.83 13.77
CA ARG A 222 26.43 -20.84 12.70
C ARG A 222 25.99 -21.50 11.41
N VAL A 223 24.94 -20.95 10.79
CA VAL A 223 24.46 -21.39 9.48
C VAL A 223 25.47 -20.99 8.40
N PRO A 224 25.86 -21.91 7.48
CA PRO A 224 26.76 -21.61 6.36
C PRO A 224 26.19 -20.50 5.45
N GLU A 225 27.06 -19.68 4.89
CA GLU A 225 26.66 -18.60 3.97
C GLU A 225 25.94 -19.10 2.72
N ALA A 226 26.34 -20.26 2.22
CA ALA A 226 25.71 -20.88 1.04
C ALA A 226 24.21 -21.21 1.22
N GLU A 227 23.77 -21.35 2.48
CA GLU A 227 22.37 -21.62 2.82
C GLU A 227 21.54 -20.34 3.05
N MET A 228 22.19 -19.19 3.00
CA MET A 228 21.54 -17.91 3.27
C MET A 228 21.20 -17.16 1.99
N ALA A 229 20.06 -16.47 2.01
CA ALA A 229 19.74 -15.52 0.94
C ALA A 229 20.67 -14.31 1.02
N GLY A 230 21.45 -14.09 -0.04
CA GLY A 230 22.28 -12.89 -0.20
C GLY A 230 21.51 -11.68 -0.71
N LYS A 231 20.23 -11.88 -1.05
CA LYS A 231 19.34 -10.89 -1.62
C LYS A 231 17.93 -11.04 -1.04
N VAL A 232 17.33 -9.93 -0.67
CA VAL A 232 15.94 -9.86 -0.21
C VAL A 232 15.15 -8.96 -1.13
N ARG A 233 13.95 -9.38 -1.49
CA ARG A 233 13.02 -8.62 -2.30
C ARG A 233 11.67 -8.53 -1.61
N LEU A 234 11.12 -7.32 -1.55
CA LEU A 234 9.87 -7.01 -0.90
C LEU A 234 8.93 -6.32 -1.89
N SER A 235 7.75 -6.89 -2.14
CA SER A 235 6.66 -6.23 -2.87
C SER A 235 5.74 -5.52 -1.87
N TYR A 236 5.31 -4.31 -2.23
CA TYR A 236 4.45 -3.47 -1.39
C TYR A 236 3.62 -2.53 -2.25
N ILE A 237 2.62 -1.87 -1.68
CA ILE A 237 1.85 -0.81 -2.34
C ILE A 237 2.48 0.54 -2.01
N GLU A 238 2.82 1.34 -3.03
CA GLU A 238 3.42 2.67 -2.83
C GLU A 238 2.41 3.64 -2.23
N ALA A 239 2.73 4.21 -1.06
CA ALA A 239 1.81 5.07 -0.30
C ALA A 239 1.61 6.47 -0.90
N GLU A 240 2.58 6.97 -1.65
CA GLU A 240 2.64 8.38 -2.12
C GLU A 240 2.79 8.50 -3.63
N GLY A 241 2.14 7.71 -4.37
CA GLY A 241 2.21 7.76 -5.83
C GLY A 241 0.86 7.50 -6.43
N ASP A 242 0.87 6.55 -7.31
CA ASP A 242 -0.29 6.03 -8.02
C ASP A 242 -0.92 4.81 -7.32
N PHE A 243 -0.48 4.48 -6.10
CA PHE A 243 -0.85 3.27 -5.35
C PHE A 243 -0.52 1.98 -6.07
N ALA A 244 0.44 2.01 -6.98
CA ALA A 244 0.88 0.82 -7.70
C ALA A 244 1.70 -0.10 -6.78
N GLN A 245 1.67 -1.39 -7.09
CA GLN A 245 2.58 -2.34 -6.51
C GLN A 245 4.01 -2.03 -6.95
N ARG A 246 4.93 -1.98 -5.99
CA ARG A 246 6.35 -1.72 -6.19
C ARG A 246 7.19 -2.78 -5.49
N GLN A 247 8.46 -2.82 -5.84
CA GLN A 247 9.43 -3.72 -5.22
C GLN A 247 10.59 -2.91 -4.64
N ALA A 248 10.98 -3.26 -3.42
CA ALA A 248 12.24 -2.86 -2.80
C ALA A 248 13.18 -4.06 -2.77
N GLU A 249 14.46 -3.80 -2.89
CA GLU A 249 15.48 -4.84 -2.95
C GLU A 249 16.69 -4.44 -2.11
N ALA A 250 17.20 -5.38 -1.31
CA ALA A 250 18.47 -5.24 -0.62
C ALA A 250 19.39 -6.40 -1.00
N VAL A 251 20.65 -6.08 -1.26
CA VAL A 251 21.68 -7.04 -1.64
C VAL A 251 22.89 -6.78 -0.74
N MET A 252 23.52 -7.85 -0.24
CA MET A 252 24.77 -7.70 0.50
C MET A 252 25.87 -7.24 -0.45
N PRO A 253 26.53 -6.10 -0.18
CA PRO A 253 27.68 -5.69 -0.94
C PRO A 253 28.81 -6.69 -0.75
N ASP A 254 29.61 -6.88 -1.78
CA ASP A 254 30.84 -7.68 -1.78
C ASP A 254 30.69 -9.19 -1.50
N GLU A 255 29.47 -9.73 -1.54
CA GLU A 255 29.22 -11.17 -1.36
C GLU A 255 28.65 -11.82 -2.62
N GLN A 256 28.97 -13.09 -2.82
CA GLN A 256 28.35 -13.90 -3.86
C GLN A 256 26.90 -14.20 -3.45
N VAL A 257 25.94 -13.84 -4.31
CA VAL A 257 24.51 -14.05 -4.05
C VAL A 257 24.13 -15.49 -4.38
N PHE A 258 23.87 -16.29 -3.35
CA PHE A 258 23.47 -17.70 -3.50
C PHE A 258 21.95 -17.91 -3.58
N GLY A 259 21.14 -16.96 -3.16
CA GLY A 259 19.68 -17.08 -3.17
C GLY A 259 18.97 -15.75 -3.03
N VAL A 260 17.69 -15.75 -3.36
CA VAL A 260 16.79 -14.60 -3.21
C VAL A 260 15.65 -14.99 -2.27
N SER A 261 15.46 -14.26 -1.18
CA SER A 261 14.26 -14.34 -0.37
C SER A 261 13.27 -13.28 -0.81
N GLN A 262 12.05 -13.66 -1.14
CA GLN A 262 11.02 -12.75 -1.63
C GLN A 262 9.74 -12.92 -0.82
N THR A 263 9.07 -11.80 -0.53
CA THR A 263 7.74 -11.79 0.06
C THR A 263 6.91 -10.61 -0.48
N ASP A 264 5.60 -10.78 -0.46
CA ASP A 264 4.64 -9.74 -0.76
C ASP A 264 4.01 -9.29 0.55
N LEU A 265 4.03 -7.98 0.81
CA LEU A 265 3.38 -7.40 1.98
C LEU A 265 2.07 -6.72 1.58
N PRO A 266 0.95 -7.06 2.21
CA PRO A 266 -0.33 -6.38 2.01
C PRO A 266 -0.35 -5.03 2.75
N LEU A 267 0.69 -4.23 2.58
CA LEU A 267 0.93 -2.97 3.29
C LEU A 267 1.21 -1.84 2.31
N MET A 268 0.72 -0.66 2.67
CA MET A 268 1.14 0.59 2.04
C MET A 268 2.37 1.12 2.77
N LEU A 269 3.46 1.29 2.03
CA LEU A 269 4.73 1.82 2.54
C LEU A 269 5.22 2.95 1.63
N THR A 270 5.97 3.89 2.17
CA THR A 270 6.78 4.79 1.35
C THR A 270 7.98 4.03 0.80
N ARG A 271 8.69 4.59 -0.18
CA ARG A 271 9.91 3.98 -0.72
C ARG A 271 10.99 3.82 0.35
N ALA A 272 11.15 4.83 1.20
CA ALA A 272 12.12 4.78 2.28
C ALA A 272 11.77 3.73 3.33
N GLU A 273 10.49 3.62 3.71
CA GLU A 273 10.00 2.58 4.64
C GLU A 273 10.21 1.18 4.06
N ALA A 274 9.88 0.96 2.79
CA ALA A 274 10.06 -0.33 2.13
C ALA A 274 11.54 -0.70 2.00
N GLN A 275 12.40 0.24 1.61
CA GLN A 275 13.84 0.04 1.51
C GLN A 275 14.44 -0.28 2.87
N GLY A 276 14.14 0.52 3.90
CA GLY A 276 14.62 0.29 5.27
C GLY A 276 14.13 -1.05 5.85
N THR A 277 12.89 -1.47 5.55
CA THR A 277 12.36 -2.78 5.93
C THR A 277 13.15 -3.91 5.26
N THR A 278 13.45 -3.78 3.97
CA THR A 278 14.17 -4.80 3.20
C THR A 278 15.63 -4.93 3.68
N GLU A 279 16.30 -3.79 3.92
CA GLU A 279 17.67 -3.75 4.47
C GLU A 279 17.73 -4.34 5.88
N ARG A 280 16.79 -3.97 6.74
CA ARG A 280 16.68 -4.54 8.08
C ARG A 280 16.47 -6.06 8.03
N TRP A 281 15.55 -6.55 7.19
CA TRP A 281 15.31 -7.98 7.05
C TRP A 281 16.58 -8.73 6.64
N LEU A 282 17.31 -8.21 5.64
CA LEU A 282 18.58 -8.81 5.21
C LEU A 282 19.61 -8.83 6.34
N ALA A 283 19.76 -7.71 7.07
CA ALA A 283 20.68 -7.60 8.20
C ALA A 283 20.28 -8.50 9.38
N GLU A 284 18.98 -8.58 9.72
CA GLU A 284 18.46 -9.51 10.74
C GLU A 284 18.80 -10.95 10.40
N ALA A 285 18.51 -11.38 9.15
CA ALA A 285 18.81 -12.73 8.70
C ALA A 285 20.30 -13.06 8.83
N ARG A 286 21.18 -12.11 8.52
CA ARG A 286 22.62 -12.27 8.62
C ARG A 286 23.14 -12.38 10.07
N VAL A 287 22.57 -11.62 10.98
CA VAL A 287 22.92 -11.69 12.41
C VAL A 287 22.32 -12.95 13.03
N ALA A 288 21.07 -13.29 12.72
CA ALA A 288 20.36 -14.44 13.26
C ALA A 288 20.89 -15.80 12.79
N ARG A 289 21.85 -15.84 11.85
CA ARG A 289 22.55 -17.09 11.48
C ARG A 289 23.34 -17.70 12.63
N ASP A 290 23.70 -16.89 13.62
CA ASP A 290 24.33 -17.38 14.85
C ASP A 290 23.23 -17.72 15.85
N THR A 291 23.21 -18.95 16.32
CA THR A 291 22.29 -19.44 17.35
C THR A 291 23.05 -19.90 18.58
N ALA A 292 22.40 -19.88 19.72
CA ALA A 292 22.99 -20.34 20.98
C ALA A 292 22.02 -21.22 21.76
N ARG A 293 22.55 -22.22 22.45
CA ARG A 293 21.87 -23.04 23.46
C ARG A 293 22.60 -22.94 24.79
N PHE A 294 21.86 -22.76 25.86
CA PHE A 294 22.43 -22.66 27.23
C PHE A 294 21.35 -22.91 28.28
N GLY A 295 21.77 -23.33 29.47
CA GLY A 295 20.89 -23.50 30.62
C GLY A 295 20.74 -22.18 31.41
N LEU A 296 19.49 -21.78 31.73
CA LEU A 296 19.23 -20.64 32.60
C LEU A 296 19.48 -20.98 34.07
N PRO A 297 20.25 -20.17 34.78
CA PRO A 297 20.40 -20.34 36.23
C PRO A 297 19.05 -20.02 36.93
N PRO A 298 18.77 -20.62 38.10
CA PRO A 298 17.52 -20.36 38.84
C PRO A 298 17.29 -18.88 39.15
N SER A 299 18.36 -18.09 39.31
CA SER A 299 18.29 -16.65 39.51
C SER A 299 17.76 -15.89 38.30
N ALA A 300 17.79 -16.50 37.12
CA ALA A 300 17.30 -15.95 35.85
C ALA A 300 15.96 -16.58 35.36
N ALA A 301 15.30 -17.40 36.18
CA ALA A 301 14.06 -18.12 35.85
C ALA A 301 12.88 -17.22 35.39
N ARG A 302 12.98 -15.89 35.60
CA ARG A 302 12.02 -14.91 35.11
C ARG A 302 12.15 -14.62 33.62
N LEU A 303 13.30 -14.97 33.02
CA LEU A 303 13.54 -14.78 31.58
C LEU A 303 12.72 -15.78 30.77
N GLY A 304 12.25 -15.34 29.62
CA GLY A 304 11.46 -16.16 28.72
C GLY A 304 11.58 -15.69 27.28
N VAL A 305 10.77 -16.27 26.43
CA VAL A 305 10.73 -15.94 25.00
C VAL A 305 10.58 -14.42 24.80
N GLY A 306 11.34 -13.89 23.85
CA GLY A 306 11.39 -12.46 23.52
C GLY A 306 12.35 -11.63 24.39
N ASP A 307 12.83 -12.15 25.53
CA ASP A 307 13.82 -11.45 26.33
C ASP A 307 15.20 -11.52 25.69
N VAL A 308 16.01 -10.50 25.97
CA VAL A 308 17.36 -10.38 25.44
C VAL A 308 18.38 -10.58 26.58
N VAL A 309 19.35 -11.43 26.33
CA VAL A 309 20.46 -11.67 27.25
C VAL A 309 21.80 -11.29 26.61
N ALA A 310 22.75 -10.84 27.44
CA ALA A 310 24.12 -10.68 27.04
C ALA A 310 24.94 -11.83 27.66
N LEU A 311 25.54 -12.67 26.82
CA LEU A 311 26.27 -13.85 27.20
C LEU A 311 27.43 -14.09 26.22
N GLY A 312 28.63 -14.38 26.71
CA GLY A 312 29.80 -14.67 25.89
C GLY A 312 30.21 -13.52 24.95
N GLY A 313 29.97 -12.26 25.35
CA GLY A 313 30.31 -11.07 24.56
C GLY A 313 29.32 -10.77 23.41
N ALA A 314 28.25 -11.55 23.27
CA ALA A 314 27.19 -11.35 22.28
C ALA A 314 25.86 -11.11 22.94
N ARG A 315 24.88 -10.61 22.14
CA ARG A 315 23.48 -10.44 22.56
C ARG A 315 22.64 -11.51 21.89
N TRP A 316 21.80 -12.13 22.68
CA TRP A 316 20.95 -13.23 22.26
C TRP A 316 19.50 -12.95 22.62
N ARG A 317 18.59 -13.09 21.67
CA ARG A 317 17.16 -13.09 21.93
C ARG A 317 16.72 -14.53 22.16
N ILE A 318 15.98 -14.74 23.23
CA ILE A 318 15.44 -16.04 23.57
C ILE A 318 14.23 -16.34 22.66
N ASP A 319 14.32 -17.38 21.84
CA ASP A 319 13.23 -17.80 20.96
C ASP A 319 12.45 -18.99 21.52
N ARG A 320 13.08 -19.81 22.37
CA ARG A 320 12.46 -20.96 23.00
C ARG A 320 13.02 -21.20 24.39
N VAL A 321 12.16 -21.63 25.30
CA VAL A 321 12.54 -22.08 26.64
C VAL A 321 11.88 -23.44 26.88
N GLU A 322 12.68 -24.47 27.16
CA GLU A 322 12.21 -25.78 27.59
C GLU A 322 12.42 -25.93 29.08
N GLN A 323 11.36 -26.31 29.78
CA GLN A 323 11.39 -26.55 31.23
C GLN A 323 11.72 -28.01 31.48
N GLY A 324 12.88 -28.30 32.04
CA GLY A 324 13.36 -29.64 32.45
C GLY A 324 13.90 -29.59 33.87
N GLU A 325 14.96 -30.36 34.14
CA GLU A 325 15.75 -30.22 35.39
C GLU A 325 16.38 -28.87 35.51
N ALA A 326 16.79 -28.28 34.36
CA ALA A 326 17.13 -26.88 34.19
C ALA A 326 16.23 -26.29 33.06
N ALA A 327 16.08 -24.99 33.04
CA ALA A 327 15.42 -24.32 31.91
C ALA A 327 16.44 -24.18 30.77
N GLU A 328 16.25 -24.93 29.68
CA GLU A 328 17.09 -24.87 28.49
C GLU A 328 16.56 -23.81 27.53
N VAL A 329 17.46 -23.01 27.00
CA VAL A 329 17.17 -21.88 26.10
C VAL A 329 17.74 -22.13 24.72
N GLU A 330 16.92 -21.91 23.70
CA GLU A 330 17.37 -21.67 22.34
C GLU A 330 17.23 -20.17 22.03
N ALA A 331 18.31 -19.58 21.53
CA ALA A 331 18.40 -18.14 21.29
C ALA A 331 19.07 -17.83 19.96
N VAL A 332 18.70 -16.70 19.36
CA VAL A 332 19.31 -16.19 18.14
C VAL A 332 20.09 -14.91 18.44
N ARG A 333 21.20 -14.72 17.73
CA ARG A 333 21.99 -13.51 17.85
C ARG A 333 21.24 -12.30 17.37
N ILE A 334 21.35 -11.18 18.08
CA ILE A 334 20.83 -9.89 17.68
C ILE A 334 21.86 -8.79 17.85
N GLU A 335 21.75 -7.76 17.01
CA GLU A 335 22.57 -6.55 17.09
C GLU A 335 21.69 -5.30 17.09
N ARG A 336 21.96 -4.37 18.00
CA ARG A 336 21.16 -3.13 18.12
C ARG A 336 21.19 -2.26 16.87
N SER A 337 22.32 -2.24 16.17
CA SER A 337 22.53 -1.44 14.96
C SER A 337 21.55 -1.80 13.84
N VAL A 338 21.08 -3.05 13.79
CA VAL A 338 20.10 -3.51 12.80
C VAL A 338 18.74 -2.81 12.95
N TYR A 339 18.41 -2.38 14.17
CA TYR A 339 17.12 -1.75 14.48
C TYR A 339 17.19 -0.23 14.57
N GLN A 340 18.34 0.36 14.23
CA GLN A 340 18.42 1.82 14.15
C GLN A 340 17.72 2.32 12.89
N ALA A 341 17.04 3.46 13.02
CA ALA A 341 16.39 4.07 11.88
C ALA A 341 17.42 4.41 10.79
N SER A 342 17.10 4.09 9.55
CA SER A 342 17.89 4.51 8.40
C SER A 342 17.76 6.02 8.19
N ASP A 343 18.87 6.69 7.88
CA ASP A 343 18.91 8.11 7.49
C ASP A 343 18.45 8.34 6.04
N SER A 344 17.82 7.34 5.39
CA SER A 344 17.33 7.48 4.04
C SER A 344 16.27 8.58 3.96
N ALA A 345 16.57 9.63 3.19
CA ALA A 345 15.61 10.68 2.91
C ALA A 345 14.47 10.14 2.03
N GLU A 346 13.23 10.47 2.38
CA GLU A 346 12.11 10.14 1.51
C GLU A 346 12.22 10.90 0.18
N GLY A 347 12.33 10.15 -0.90
CA GLY A 347 12.19 10.67 -2.25
C GLY A 347 10.74 11.10 -2.48
N ARG A 348 10.53 12.23 -3.13
CA ARG A 348 9.19 12.65 -3.53
C ARG A 348 8.64 11.66 -4.55
N ALA A 349 7.52 11.01 -4.24
CA ALA A 349 6.81 10.22 -5.22
C ALA A 349 6.25 11.13 -6.31
N VAL A 350 6.45 10.75 -7.56
CA VAL A 350 5.86 11.44 -8.71
C VAL A 350 4.66 10.60 -9.14
N PRO A 351 3.43 11.05 -8.92
CA PRO A 351 2.26 10.34 -9.42
C PRO A 351 2.30 10.27 -10.94
N ALA A 352 1.77 9.19 -11.51
CA ALA A 352 1.58 9.10 -12.96
C ALA A 352 0.73 10.29 -13.45
N ALA A 353 1.06 10.80 -14.62
CA ALA A 353 0.25 11.86 -15.23
C ALA A 353 -1.17 11.34 -15.43
N PHE A 354 -2.15 12.13 -15.00
CA PHE A 354 -3.54 11.83 -15.30
C PHE A 354 -3.77 11.98 -16.81
N VAL A 355 -4.17 10.88 -17.44
CA VAL A 355 -4.67 10.91 -18.81
C VAL A 355 -6.19 10.87 -18.73
N PRO A 356 -6.91 11.93 -19.17
CA PRO A 356 -8.37 11.92 -19.14
C PRO A 356 -8.88 10.75 -19.97
N PRO A 357 -10.02 10.14 -19.60
CA PRO A 357 -10.66 9.10 -20.41
C PRO A 357 -10.89 9.64 -21.81
N VAL A 358 -10.36 8.98 -22.81
CA VAL A 358 -10.55 9.33 -24.22
C VAL A 358 -11.57 8.36 -24.79
N PRO A 359 -12.53 8.82 -25.60
CA PRO A 359 -13.40 7.91 -26.31
C PRO A 359 -12.58 6.92 -27.13
N VAL A 360 -12.88 5.64 -26.98
CA VAL A 360 -12.32 4.58 -27.81
C VAL A 360 -13.20 4.41 -29.04
N GLU A 361 -12.56 4.24 -30.19
CA GLU A 361 -13.20 3.96 -31.46
C GLU A 361 -13.10 2.44 -31.74
N PRO A 362 -14.15 1.65 -31.46
CA PRO A 362 -14.18 0.24 -31.81
C PRO A 362 -14.68 0.05 -33.24
N VAL A 363 -14.01 -0.80 -33.99
CA VAL A 363 -14.45 -1.22 -35.36
C VAL A 363 -14.56 -2.74 -35.37
N PHE A 364 -15.78 -3.22 -35.58
CA PHE A 364 -16.06 -4.66 -35.73
C PHE A 364 -15.97 -5.06 -37.19
N LEU A 365 -15.26 -6.14 -37.47
CA LEU A 365 -15.01 -6.61 -38.83
C LEU A 365 -15.34 -8.11 -38.92
N ASP A 366 -16.31 -8.44 -39.78
CA ASP A 366 -16.57 -9.83 -40.16
C ASP A 366 -15.63 -10.19 -41.31
N LEU A 367 -14.50 -10.76 -40.99
CA LEU A 367 -13.45 -11.14 -41.94
C LEU A 367 -13.38 -12.66 -42.09
N PRO A 368 -12.90 -13.16 -43.24
CA PRO A 368 -12.61 -14.59 -43.36
C PRO A 368 -11.53 -14.99 -42.35
N LEU A 369 -11.49 -16.28 -41.99
CA LEU A 369 -10.42 -16.82 -41.17
C LEU A 369 -9.08 -16.70 -41.94
N MET A 370 -8.12 -15.99 -41.33
CA MET A 370 -6.84 -15.68 -41.99
C MET A 370 -5.74 -16.64 -41.57
N THR A 371 -5.69 -17.03 -40.31
CA THR A 371 -4.68 -17.93 -39.76
C THR A 371 -5.22 -19.32 -39.48
N GLY A 372 -6.52 -19.45 -39.31
CA GLY A 372 -7.22 -20.68 -38.94
C GLY A 372 -7.32 -20.91 -37.43
N ASP A 373 -6.70 -20.05 -36.63
CA ASP A 373 -6.75 -20.11 -35.17
C ASP A 373 -7.85 -19.24 -34.58
N GLU A 374 -8.49 -18.44 -35.43
CA GLU A 374 -9.59 -17.55 -35.02
C GLU A 374 -10.86 -18.33 -34.66
N VAL A 375 -11.70 -17.76 -33.81
CA VAL A 375 -13.03 -18.30 -33.50
C VAL A 375 -13.97 -18.04 -34.66
N PRO A 376 -14.48 -19.06 -35.38
CA PRO A 376 -15.17 -18.89 -36.68
C PRO A 376 -16.44 -18.03 -36.67
N HIS A 377 -17.02 -17.80 -35.50
CA HIS A 377 -18.27 -17.03 -35.34
C HIS A 377 -18.07 -15.72 -34.56
N ALA A 378 -16.84 -15.35 -34.26
CA ALA A 378 -16.53 -14.10 -33.59
C ALA A 378 -15.95 -13.09 -34.60
N PRO A 379 -16.43 -11.82 -34.60
CA PRO A 379 -15.86 -10.78 -35.45
C PRO A 379 -14.47 -10.38 -34.95
N HIS A 380 -13.65 -9.90 -35.86
CA HIS A 380 -12.41 -9.21 -35.48
C HIS A 380 -12.78 -7.85 -34.87
N LEU A 381 -11.99 -7.37 -33.94
CA LEU A 381 -12.17 -6.07 -33.30
C LEU A 381 -10.89 -5.25 -33.40
N ALA A 382 -10.98 -4.13 -34.11
CA ALA A 382 -9.95 -3.10 -34.09
C ALA A 382 -10.35 -1.99 -33.14
N VAL A 383 -9.40 -1.49 -32.34
CA VAL A 383 -9.64 -0.43 -31.37
C VAL A 383 -8.58 0.66 -31.51
N ALA A 384 -9.04 1.89 -31.67
CA ALA A 384 -8.19 3.07 -31.72
C ALA A 384 -8.60 4.09 -30.63
N ALA A 385 -7.62 4.85 -30.17
CA ALA A 385 -7.82 6.01 -29.29
C ALA A 385 -6.60 6.93 -29.40
N SER A 386 -6.81 8.23 -29.19
CA SER A 386 -5.73 9.22 -29.16
C SER A 386 -5.96 10.23 -28.06
N PRO A 387 -5.09 10.31 -27.02
CA PRO A 387 -3.98 9.40 -26.75
C PRO A 387 -4.43 7.99 -26.36
N TRP A 388 -3.56 7.00 -26.52
CA TRP A 388 -3.86 5.62 -26.09
C TRP A 388 -3.89 5.52 -24.55
N PRO A 389 -4.94 4.96 -23.92
CA PRO A 389 -5.09 4.93 -22.46
C PRO A 389 -4.25 3.87 -21.74
N GLY A 390 -3.38 3.14 -22.45
CA GLY A 390 -2.57 2.06 -21.92
C GLY A 390 -3.18 0.68 -22.13
N GLN A 391 -4.42 0.46 -21.75
CA GLN A 391 -5.18 -0.78 -22.00
C GLN A 391 -6.65 -0.46 -22.18
N VAL A 392 -7.34 -1.23 -23.01
CA VAL A 392 -8.79 -1.16 -23.24
C VAL A 392 -9.40 -2.52 -22.92
N GLY A 393 -10.35 -2.55 -21.97
CA GLY A 393 -11.11 -3.75 -21.64
C GLY A 393 -12.29 -3.95 -22.61
N VAL A 394 -12.40 -5.15 -23.16
CA VAL A 394 -13.56 -5.59 -23.93
C VAL A 394 -14.44 -6.41 -22.99
N TRP A 395 -15.68 -5.98 -22.85
CA TRP A 395 -16.67 -6.64 -22.01
C TRP A 395 -17.82 -7.14 -22.87
N ASP A 396 -18.26 -8.36 -22.64
CA ASP A 396 -19.41 -8.94 -23.33
C ASP A 396 -20.49 -9.44 -22.37
N ALA A 397 -21.70 -9.57 -22.88
CA ALA A 397 -22.82 -10.16 -22.19
C ALA A 397 -23.76 -10.81 -23.22
N ALA A 398 -24.38 -11.91 -22.83
CA ALA A 398 -25.41 -12.55 -23.65
C ALA A 398 -26.73 -11.74 -23.73
N GLY A 399 -26.86 -10.73 -22.86
CA GLY A 399 -28.02 -9.82 -22.78
C GLY A 399 -27.56 -8.38 -22.49
N GLY A 400 -28.50 -7.53 -22.09
CA GLY A 400 -28.19 -6.12 -21.80
C GLY A 400 -27.55 -5.84 -20.45
N ASP A 401 -27.35 -6.85 -19.62
CA ASP A 401 -26.77 -6.81 -18.28
C ASP A 401 -25.86 -8.01 -18.04
N GLY A 402 -25.13 -8.00 -16.93
CA GLY A 402 -24.21 -9.10 -16.57
C GLY A 402 -22.94 -9.14 -17.40
N PHE A 403 -22.41 -7.99 -17.82
CA PHE A 403 -21.15 -7.91 -18.58
C PHE A 403 -20.00 -8.53 -17.82
N ALA A 404 -19.23 -9.39 -18.50
CA ALA A 404 -18.00 -9.99 -18.04
C ALA A 404 -16.82 -9.54 -18.91
N LEU A 405 -15.63 -9.46 -18.30
CA LEU A 405 -14.42 -9.12 -19.05
C LEU A 405 -14.07 -10.27 -20.01
N ASN A 406 -14.09 -9.98 -21.30
CA ASN A 406 -13.72 -10.91 -22.35
C ASN A 406 -12.19 -10.89 -22.57
N THR A 407 -11.63 -9.70 -22.89
CA THR A 407 -10.20 -9.56 -23.15
C THR A 407 -9.70 -8.14 -22.86
N LEU A 408 -8.35 -8.01 -22.76
CA LEU A 408 -7.67 -6.73 -22.62
C LEU A 408 -6.83 -6.45 -23.88
N ILE A 409 -7.08 -5.32 -24.52
CA ILE A 409 -6.30 -4.86 -25.69
C ILE A 409 -5.19 -3.94 -25.17
N ALA A 410 -3.94 -4.38 -25.30
CA ALA A 410 -2.77 -3.69 -24.75
C ALA A 410 -2.21 -2.59 -25.67
N ALA A 411 -2.49 -2.64 -26.98
CA ALA A 411 -1.98 -1.70 -27.96
C ALA A 411 -3.08 -1.25 -28.94
N PRO A 412 -3.05 -0.01 -29.47
CA PRO A 412 -4.01 0.46 -30.45
C PRO A 412 -3.87 -0.28 -31.78
N SER A 413 -4.99 -0.50 -32.46
CA SER A 413 -5.02 -0.93 -33.84
C SER A 413 -4.70 0.24 -34.78
N ILE A 414 -4.17 -0.08 -35.97
CA ILE A 414 -3.95 0.93 -37.01
C ILE A 414 -5.29 1.12 -37.75
N VAL A 415 -5.92 2.25 -37.53
CA VAL A 415 -7.23 2.57 -38.10
C VAL A 415 -7.17 3.93 -38.81
N GLY A 416 -7.93 4.07 -39.87
CA GLY A 416 -7.99 5.32 -40.63
C GLY A 416 -9.10 5.31 -41.67
N VAL A 417 -9.07 6.30 -42.56
CA VAL A 417 -10.00 6.43 -43.69
C VAL A 417 -9.23 6.55 -45.00
N THR A 418 -9.80 5.97 -46.06
CA THR A 418 -9.27 6.13 -47.41
C THR A 418 -9.63 7.52 -47.94
N GLU A 419 -8.67 8.19 -48.56
CA GLU A 419 -8.83 9.50 -49.21
C GLU A 419 -8.97 9.40 -50.73
N THR A 420 -8.60 8.26 -51.29
CA THR A 420 -8.70 7.98 -52.73
C THR A 420 -9.40 6.63 -52.93
N ALA A 421 -10.13 6.50 -54.03
CA ALA A 421 -10.66 5.22 -54.47
C ALA A 421 -9.50 4.35 -55.01
N LEU A 422 -9.53 3.06 -54.71
CA LEU A 422 -8.65 2.07 -55.31
C LEU A 422 -9.37 1.42 -56.49
N ALA A 423 -8.75 1.43 -57.67
CA ALA A 423 -9.30 0.77 -58.84
C ALA A 423 -9.19 -0.76 -58.74
N LYS A 424 -10.14 -1.47 -59.31
CA LYS A 424 -10.09 -2.94 -59.34
C LYS A 424 -8.83 -3.41 -60.10
N ALA A 425 -8.01 -4.20 -59.45
CA ALA A 425 -6.83 -4.84 -60.04
C ALA A 425 -7.16 -6.26 -60.56
N PRO A 426 -6.46 -6.77 -61.57
CA PRO A 426 -6.59 -8.16 -61.96
C PRO A 426 -6.14 -9.10 -60.84
N PRO A 427 -6.93 -10.14 -60.52
CA PRO A 427 -6.56 -11.06 -59.45
C PRO A 427 -5.25 -11.81 -59.78
N GLY A 428 -4.39 -11.95 -58.78
CA GLY A 428 -3.12 -12.64 -58.90
C GLY A 428 -1.96 -11.82 -59.48
N LEU A 429 -2.15 -10.52 -59.68
CA LEU A 429 -1.10 -9.60 -60.13
C LEU A 429 -0.90 -8.49 -59.07
N TRP A 430 0.36 -8.13 -58.84
CA TRP A 430 0.70 -6.97 -58.03
C TRP A 430 0.35 -5.68 -58.77
N ASP A 431 -0.59 -4.89 -58.24
CA ASP A 431 -0.82 -3.54 -58.72
C ASP A 431 0.19 -2.59 -58.06
N ARG A 432 1.18 -2.15 -58.84
CA ARG A 432 2.21 -1.18 -58.40
C ARG A 432 1.93 0.23 -58.93
N GLY A 433 0.82 0.43 -59.64
CA GLY A 433 0.53 1.67 -60.33
C GLY A 433 -0.57 2.52 -59.68
N ALA A 434 -1.44 1.92 -58.87
CA ALA A 434 -2.57 2.60 -58.27
C ALA A 434 -2.30 2.89 -56.76
N PRO A 435 -1.85 4.11 -56.40
CA PRO A 435 -1.61 4.41 -54.98
C PRO A 435 -2.92 4.62 -54.24
N LEU A 436 -3.11 3.92 -53.11
CA LEU A 436 -4.15 4.22 -52.13
C LEU A 436 -3.63 5.27 -51.13
N ARG A 437 -4.31 6.39 -51.04
CA ARG A 437 -4.04 7.38 -50.02
C ARG A 437 -4.95 7.15 -48.82
N VAL A 438 -4.36 7.04 -47.63
CA VAL A 438 -5.07 6.83 -46.38
C VAL A 438 -4.68 7.91 -45.37
N ARG A 439 -5.62 8.35 -44.55
CA ARG A 439 -5.39 9.21 -43.41
C ARG A 439 -5.62 8.39 -42.15
N LEU A 440 -4.56 8.13 -41.39
CA LEU A 440 -4.62 7.33 -40.18
C LEU A 440 -5.15 8.17 -38.99
N SER A 441 -6.06 7.59 -38.21
CA SER A 441 -6.49 8.09 -36.91
C SER A 441 -5.51 7.66 -35.81
N ALA A 442 -4.90 6.48 -35.96
CA ALA A 442 -3.91 5.95 -35.05
C ALA A 442 -2.90 5.06 -35.79
N GLY A 443 -1.67 4.95 -35.27
CA GLY A 443 -0.62 4.09 -35.76
C GLY A 443 0.18 4.65 -36.94
N ALA A 444 0.99 3.81 -37.57
CA ALA A 444 1.79 4.12 -38.75
C ALA A 444 1.88 2.90 -39.66
N LEU A 445 1.88 3.12 -40.96
CA LEU A 445 2.11 2.07 -41.94
C LEU A 445 3.61 1.89 -42.20
N SER A 446 4.03 0.67 -42.44
CA SER A 446 5.41 0.32 -42.83
C SER A 446 5.40 -0.52 -44.08
N SER A 447 6.53 -0.53 -44.83
CA SER A 447 6.72 -1.41 -45.97
C SER A 447 7.18 -2.80 -45.51
N SER A 448 6.80 -3.82 -46.27
CA SER A 448 7.26 -5.19 -46.07
C SER A 448 7.83 -5.76 -47.38
N GLY A 449 8.73 -6.71 -47.29
CA GLY A 449 9.26 -7.36 -48.46
C GLY A 449 8.31 -8.41 -49.05
N ASP A 450 8.46 -8.71 -50.37
CA ASP A 450 7.59 -9.64 -51.11
C ASP A 450 7.39 -11.01 -50.41
N PRO A 451 8.45 -11.67 -49.85
CA PRO A 451 8.24 -12.94 -49.12
C PRO A 451 7.34 -12.82 -47.87
N ALA A 452 7.44 -11.71 -47.16
CA ALA A 452 6.60 -11.47 -45.96
C ALA A 452 5.15 -11.17 -46.36
N LEU A 453 4.95 -10.40 -47.44
CA LEU A 453 3.63 -10.15 -47.98
C LEU A 453 2.91 -11.43 -48.40
N LEU A 454 3.60 -12.33 -49.08
CA LEU A 454 3.09 -13.66 -49.49
C LEU A 454 2.76 -14.55 -48.28
N ASN A 455 3.34 -14.28 -47.13
CA ASN A 455 3.03 -14.95 -45.88
C ASN A 455 2.02 -14.17 -45.01
N GLY A 456 1.26 -13.23 -45.58
CA GLY A 456 0.20 -12.52 -44.90
C GLY A 456 0.60 -11.30 -44.08
N ALA A 457 1.82 -10.75 -44.27
CA ALA A 457 2.18 -9.48 -43.65
C ALA A 457 1.47 -8.29 -44.36
N ASN A 458 1.26 -7.20 -43.64
CA ASN A 458 0.68 -5.97 -44.14
C ASN A 458 -0.74 -6.11 -44.74
N LEU A 459 -1.54 -7.04 -44.24
CA LEU A 459 -2.96 -7.12 -44.63
C LEU A 459 -3.69 -5.83 -44.22
N LEU A 460 -4.49 -5.31 -45.13
CA LEU A 460 -5.31 -4.14 -44.94
C LEU A 460 -6.78 -4.49 -45.23
N ALA A 461 -7.67 -4.24 -44.25
CA ALA A 461 -9.11 -4.36 -44.48
C ALA A 461 -9.68 -2.99 -44.83
N ILE A 462 -10.37 -2.89 -45.97
CA ILE A 462 -11.06 -1.69 -46.43
C ILE A 462 -12.55 -1.98 -46.50
N GLY A 463 -13.37 -1.10 -45.90
CA GLY A 463 -14.81 -1.25 -45.86
C GLY A 463 -15.54 0.08 -45.78
N ASP A 464 -16.85 0.03 -45.81
CA ASP A 464 -17.76 1.21 -45.72
C ASP A 464 -18.11 1.58 -44.27
N GLY A 465 -17.52 0.90 -43.28
CA GLY A 465 -17.81 1.06 -41.88
C GLY A 465 -18.91 0.15 -41.32
N SER A 466 -19.59 -0.64 -42.16
CA SER A 466 -20.46 -1.72 -41.73
C SER A 466 -19.67 -2.94 -41.28
N THR A 467 -20.28 -3.82 -40.50
CA THR A 467 -19.57 -4.99 -39.94
C THR A 467 -19.21 -6.03 -41.00
N ASP A 468 -20.00 -6.17 -42.05
CA ASP A 468 -20.01 -7.27 -43.01
C ASP A 468 -19.50 -6.92 -44.42
N ARG A 469 -19.04 -5.69 -44.63
CA ARG A 469 -18.58 -5.22 -45.98
C ARG A 469 -17.12 -4.80 -45.93
N TRP A 470 -16.25 -5.81 -45.90
CA TRP A 470 -14.83 -5.62 -45.90
C TRP A 470 -14.15 -6.33 -47.05
N GLU A 471 -13.18 -5.68 -47.63
CA GLU A 471 -12.27 -6.21 -48.63
C GLU A 471 -10.87 -6.26 -48.07
N LEU A 472 -10.20 -7.40 -48.23
CA LEU A 472 -8.82 -7.60 -47.80
C LEU A 472 -7.87 -7.33 -48.96
N LEU A 473 -6.83 -6.52 -48.71
CA LEU A 473 -5.79 -6.16 -49.65
C LEU A 473 -4.42 -6.62 -49.12
#